data_c02a5d4203f41a43bce14c4851bb66f6
#
_entry.id   c02a5d4203f41a43bce14c4851bb66f6
#
_cell.length_a   1.000
_cell.length_b   1.000
_cell.length_c   1.000
_cell.angle_alpha   90.00
_cell.angle_beta   90.00
_cell.angle_gamma   90.00
#
_symmetry.space_group_name_H-M   'P 1'
#
loop_
_entity.id
_entity.type
_entity.pdbx_description
1 polymer ?
#
loop_
_entity_poly.entity_id
_entity_poly.type
_entity_poly.pdbx_seq_one_letter_code
_entity_poly.pdbx_strand_id
1 'polypeptide(L)'
;MRRLATNEGQWSNFEIGSLNWLRSKAYTDYFDSLDQDGGFFYERWGDAPVHSIAAGLMLKKEEIHFFNDIAYYHVPFTHCPTGEKLRTELRCHCNPKDNFDWKGYSCKFSTRCRKGR
;
A
#
# COMPACT_ATOMS: atom_id res chain seq x y z
N MET A 1 7.69 19.50 -11.21
CA MET A 1 6.75 18.41 -10.90
C MET A 1 7.52 17.11 -10.81
N ARG A 2 7.74 16.58 -9.61
CA ARG A 2 8.33 15.24 -9.44
C ARG A 2 7.22 14.22 -9.66
N ARG A 3 7.40 13.35 -10.64
CA ARG A 3 6.49 12.20 -10.83
C ARG A 3 6.57 11.34 -9.56
N LEU A 4 5.55 11.38 -8.74
CA LEU A 4 5.30 10.32 -7.77
C LEU A 4 5.06 9.05 -8.60
N ALA A 5 5.86 8.03 -8.37
CA ALA A 5 5.70 6.75 -9.05
C ALA A 5 4.40 6.11 -8.56
N THR A 6 3.35 6.24 -9.34
CA THR A 6 1.96 5.99 -8.97
C THR A 6 1.50 4.55 -9.17
N ASN A 7 2.40 3.58 -9.35
CA ASN A 7 2.01 2.19 -9.59
C ASN A 7 2.20 1.25 -8.39
N GLU A 8 2.54 1.77 -7.22
CA GLU A 8 2.93 0.95 -6.07
C GLU A 8 2.19 1.38 -4.80
N GLY A 9 0.88 1.54 -4.93
CA GLY A 9 -0.02 1.76 -3.80
C GLY A 9 -0.22 0.50 -2.98
N GLN A 10 -0.66 0.67 -1.74
CA GLN A 10 -1.22 -0.43 -0.96
C GLN A 10 -2.37 -1.06 -1.75
N TRP A 11 -2.52 -2.37 -1.65
CA TRP A 11 -3.67 -3.05 -2.27
C TRP A 11 -4.90 -2.83 -1.40
N SER A 12 -5.68 -1.84 -1.76
CA SER A 12 -6.86 -1.42 -1.01
C SER A 12 -8.00 -2.43 -0.96
N ASN A 13 -7.92 -3.48 -1.79
CA ASN A 13 -8.87 -4.59 -1.74
C ASN A 13 -8.73 -5.45 -0.47
N PHE A 14 -7.67 -5.26 0.34
CA PHE A 14 -7.53 -5.81 1.67
C PHE A 14 -6.74 -4.84 2.56
N GLU A 15 -7.43 -3.94 3.20
CA GLU A 15 -6.84 -2.99 4.15
C GLU A 15 -7.70 -2.85 5.42
N ILE A 16 -7.06 -2.48 6.52
CA ILE A 16 -7.72 -2.14 7.78
C ILE A 16 -7.26 -0.74 8.16
N GLY A 17 -8.18 0.21 8.16
CA GLY A 17 -7.91 1.61 8.48
C GLY A 17 -8.62 2.07 9.75
N SER A 18 -7.99 2.95 10.52
CA SER A 18 -8.63 3.63 11.65
C SER A 18 -9.70 4.60 11.16
N LEU A 19 -10.94 4.40 11.57
CA LEU A 19 -12.03 5.33 11.25
C LEU A 19 -11.80 6.73 11.82
N ASN A 20 -11.08 6.85 12.94
CA ASN A 20 -10.72 8.15 13.50
C ASN A 20 -9.75 8.90 12.59
N TRP A 21 -8.81 8.20 11.97
CA TRP A 21 -7.90 8.79 10.99
C TRP A 21 -8.64 9.16 9.70
N LEU A 22 -9.42 8.24 9.13
CA LEU A 22 -10.18 8.49 7.89
C LEU A 22 -11.22 9.61 8.03
N ARG A 23 -11.70 9.88 9.26
CA ARG A 23 -12.64 10.97 9.57
C ARG A 23 -11.93 12.22 10.10
N SER A 24 -10.62 12.21 10.18
CA SER A 24 -9.85 13.38 10.62
C SER A 24 -9.98 14.53 9.64
N LYS A 25 -9.90 15.76 10.16
CA LYS A 25 -9.94 16.95 9.28
C LYS A 25 -8.85 16.91 8.21
N ALA A 26 -7.66 16.44 8.53
CA ALA A 26 -6.55 16.33 7.57
C ALA A 26 -6.89 15.39 6.40
N TYR A 27 -7.46 14.21 6.71
CA TYR A 27 -7.84 13.26 5.67
C TYR A 27 -9.03 13.77 4.83
N THR A 28 -10.04 14.35 5.47
CA THR A 28 -11.21 14.89 4.75
C THR A 28 -10.84 16.07 3.86
N ASP A 29 -10.01 17.01 4.33
CA ASP A 29 -9.51 18.13 3.51
C ASP A 29 -8.71 17.62 2.29
N TYR A 30 -7.90 16.58 2.47
CA TYR A 30 -7.17 15.93 1.38
C TYR A 30 -8.14 15.30 0.37
N PHE A 31 -9.10 14.53 0.85
CA PHE A 31 -10.11 13.88 -0.01
C PHE A 31 -10.93 14.91 -0.78
N ASP A 32 -11.42 15.94 -0.09
CA ASP A 32 -12.20 17.02 -0.69
C ASP A 32 -11.40 17.76 -1.80
N SER A 33 -10.10 17.95 -1.60
CA SER A 33 -9.25 18.57 -2.63
C SER A 33 -9.12 17.69 -3.88
N LEU A 34 -9.00 16.38 -3.70
CA LEU A 34 -8.96 15.43 -4.83
C LEU A 34 -10.29 15.34 -5.57
N ASP A 35 -11.40 15.40 -4.83
CA ASP A 35 -12.75 15.36 -5.41
C ASP A 35 -13.02 16.62 -6.23
N GLN A 36 -12.64 17.81 -5.71
CA GLN A 36 -12.76 19.07 -6.42
C GLN A 36 -11.92 19.15 -7.70
N ASP A 37 -10.74 18.50 -7.72
CA ASP A 37 -9.91 18.38 -8.93
C ASP A 37 -10.58 17.50 -10.00
N GLY A 38 -11.60 16.71 -9.65
CA GLY A 38 -12.36 15.89 -10.58
C GLY A 38 -11.62 14.66 -11.10
N GLY A 39 -10.45 14.34 -10.57
CA GLY A 39 -9.62 13.25 -11.06
C GLY A 39 -10.25 11.86 -10.91
N PHE A 40 -11.17 11.68 -9.98
CA PHE A 40 -11.97 10.46 -9.87
C PHE A 40 -12.84 10.21 -11.11
N PHE A 41 -13.32 11.26 -11.74
CA PHE A 41 -14.22 11.20 -12.90
C PHE A 41 -13.44 11.22 -14.22
N TYR A 42 -12.48 12.13 -14.36
CA TYR A 42 -11.78 12.37 -15.63
C TYR A 42 -10.55 11.49 -15.81
N GLU A 43 -9.78 11.24 -14.72
CA GLU A 43 -8.54 10.46 -14.74
C GLU A 43 -8.73 9.07 -14.15
N ARG A 44 -9.91 8.78 -13.61
CA ARG A 44 -10.29 7.50 -13.01
C ARG A 44 -9.33 7.07 -11.87
N TRP A 45 -8.99 8.01 -11.00
CA TRP A 45 -8.18 7.70 -9.82
C TRP A 45 -8.86 6.63 -8.97
N GLY A 46 -8.10 5.59 -8.62
CA GLY A 46 -8.56 4.52 -7.73
C GLY A 46 -8.26 4.82 -6.27
N ASP A 47 -8.86 4.06 -5.39
CA ASP A 47 -8.73 4.14 -3.94
C ASP A 47 -7.30 3.82 -3.44
N ALA A 48 -6.64 2.81 -4.02
CA ALA A 48 -5.32 2.38 -3.60
C ALA A 48 -4.24 3.51 -3.64
N PRO A 49 -4.07 4.28 -4.73
CA PRO A 49 -3.19 5.44 -4.74
C PRO A 49 -3.61 6.53 -3.75
N VAL A 50 -4.91 6.79 -3.61
CA VAL A 50 -5.44 7.82 -2.70
C VAL A 50 -5.10 7.48 -1.26
N HIS A 51 -5.38 6.26 -0.79
CA HIS A 51 -5.07 5.82 0.57
C HIS A 51 -3.56 5.75 0.82
N SER A 52 -2.79 5.23 -0.14
CA SER A 52 -1.33 5.11 0.00
C SER A 52 -0.63 6.46 0.12
N ILE A 53 -1.05 7.45 -0.68
CA ILE A 53 -0.50 8.80 -0.62
C ILE A 53 -0.89 9.47 0.69
N ALA A 54 -2.16 9.36 1.11
CA ALA A 54 -2.61 9.89 2.39
C ALA A 54 -1.84 9.29 3.58
N ALA A 55 -1.68 7.96 3.59
CA ALA A 55 -0.91 7.28 4.64
C ALA A 55 0.55 7.76 4.66
N GLY A 56 1.18 7.87 3.50
CA GLY A 56 2.56 8.35 3.39
C GLY A 56 2.79 9.82 3.77
N LEU A 57 1.76 10.66 3.64
CA LEU A 57 1.82 12.08 3.99
C LEU A 57 1.46 12.35 5.46
N MET A 58 0.56 11.57 6.04
CA MET A 58 -0.10 11.91 7.32
C MET A 58 0.26 10.98 8.46
N LEU A 59 0.71 9.76 8.18
CA LEU A 59 1.01 8.77 9.20
C LEU A 59 2.51 8.58 9.39
N LYS A 60 2.90 8.31 10.63
CA LYS A 60 4.25 7.86 10.95
C LYS A 60 4.40 6.38 10.60
N LYS A 61 5.63 5.95 10.39
CA LYS A 61 5.93 4.55 10.05
C LYS A 61 5.38 3.55 11.09
N GLU A 62 5.38 3.94 12.35
CA GLU A 62 4.92 3.13 13.48
C GLU A 62 3.39 2.99 13.52
N GLU A 63 2.68 3.85 12.80
CA GLU A 63 1.21 3.82 12.68
C GLU A 63 0.74 2.98 11.48
N ILE A 64 1.69 2.49 10.66
CA ILE A 64 1.42 1.65 9.50
C ILE A 64 1.87 0.22 9.81
N HIS A 65 0.93 -0.73 9.80
CA HIS A 65 1.21 -2.13 10.01
C HIS A 65 1.24 -2.90 8.69
N PHE A 66 2.31 -3.65 8.47
CA PHE A 66 2.42 -4.56 7.34
C PHE A 66 2.15 -5.99 7.79
N PHE A 67 1.13 -6.63 7.21
CA PHE A 67 0.72 -8.00 7.54
C PHE A 67 1.63 -9.04 6.87
N ASN A 68 2.82 -9.27 7.44
CA ASN A 68 3.70 -10.32 6.94
C ASN A 68 3.18 -11.73 7.24
N ASP A 69 2.24 -11.85 8.14
CA ASP A 69 1.63 -13.10 8.61
C ASP A 69 0.39 -13.52 7.82
N ILE A 70 0.01 -12.75 6.81
CA ILE A 70 -1.14 -13.06 5.95
C ILE A 70 -0.65 -13.24 4.51
N ALA A 71 -0.71 -14.49 3.99
CA ALA A 71 -0.48 -14.73 2.57
C ALA A 71 -1.62 -14.16 1.74
N TYR A 72 -1.28 -13.48 0.64
CA TYR A 72 -2.25 -12.81 -0.19
C TYR A 72 -1.92 -12.94 -1.68
N TYR A 73 -2.93 -13.18 -2.48
CA TYR A 73 -2.80 -13.25 -3.94
C TYR A 73 -3.83 -12.39 -4.64
N HIS A 74 -3.35 -11.48 -5.46
CA HIS A 74 -4.15 -10.69 -6.38
C HIS A 74 -3.43 -10.61 -7.72
N VAL A 75 -4.05 -11.16 -8.75
CA VAL A 75 -3.44 -11.31 -10.09
C VAL A 75 -2.80 -10.02 -10.59
N PRO A 76 -1.52 -10.04 -11.01
CA PRO A 76 -0.57 -11.16 -11.04
C PRO A 76 0.37 -11.24 -9.82
N PHE A 77 0.08 -10.53 -8.75
CA PHE A 77 1.00 -10.32 -7.63
C PHE A 77 0.68 -11.23 -6.44
N THR A 78 1.73 -11.71 -5.79
CA THR A 78 1.63 -12.56 -4.60
C THR A 78 2.43 -11.95 -3.46
N HIS A 79 1.83 -11.83 -2.28
CA HIS A 79 2.56 -11.69 -1.02
C HIS A 79 2.62 -13.05 -0.33
N CYS A 80 3.82 -13.52 -0.04
CA CYS A 80 4.07 -14.76 0.68
C CYS A 80 4.84 -14.45 1.97
N PRO A 81 4.36 -14.85 3.17
CA PRO A 81 5.03 -14.55 4.43
C PRO A 81 6.50 -14.88 4.41
N THR A 82 7.32 -13.95 4.89
CA THR A 82 8.77 -14.10 4.92
C THR A 82 9.20 -15.02 6.08
N GLY A 83 9.99 -16.02 5.77
CA GLY A 83 10.48 -17.00 6.74
C GLY A 83 9.77 -18.36 6.61
N GLU A 84 10.56 -19.44 6.49
CA GLU A 84 10.03 -20.80 6.33
C GLU A 84 9.23 -21.24 7.55
N LYS A 85 9.75 -20.97 8.75
CA LYS A 85 9.09 -21.29 10.00
C LYS A 85 7.68 -20.68 10.08
N LEU A 86 7.57 -19.38 9.77
CA LEU A 86 6.30 -18.68 9.78
C LEU A 86 5.31 -19.27 8.78
N ARG A 87 5.75 -19.56 7.55
CA ARG A 87 4.90 -20.19 6.53
C ARG A 87 4.38 -21.56 6.95
N THR A 88 5.23 -22.34 7.60
CA THR A 88 4.85 -23.69 8.11
C THR A 88 3.84 -23.58 9.24
N GLU A 89 4.07 -22.69 10.21
CA GLU A 89 3.17 -22.44 11.34
C GLU A 89 1.78 -21.95 10.87
N LEU A 90 1.78 -21.04 9.89
CA LEU A 90 0.55 -20.48 9.32
C LEU A 90 -0.08 -21.37 8.23
N ARG A 91 0.55 -22.50 7.89
CA ARG A 91 0.09 -23.42 6.84
C ARG A 91 -0.11 -22.75 5.49
N CYS A 92 0.79 -21.83 5.13
CA CYS A 92 0.70 -21.08 3.87
C CYS A 92 1.13 -21.96 2.69
N HIS A 93 0.30 -22.02 1.65
CA HIS A 93 0.56 -22.74 0.39
C HIS A 93 1.13 -21.88 -0.73
N CYS A 94 1.66 -20.70 -0.42
CA CYS A 94 2.27 -19.82 -1.42
C CYS A 94 3.70 -20.22 -1.77
N ASN A 95 4.12 -19.97 -3.01
CA ASN A 95 5.51 -20.14 -3.42
C ASN A 95 6.33 -18.88 -3.10
N PRO A 96 7.34 -18.94 -2.19
CA PRO A 96 8.14 -17.76 -1.83
C PRO A 96 8.92 -17.14 -3.00
N LYS A 97 9.18 -17.89 -4.07
CA LYS A 97 9.88 -17.39 -5.26
C LYS A 97 9.00 -16.42 -6.08
N ASP A 98 7.70 -16.55 -5.97
CA ASP A 98 6.74 -15.70 -6.67
C ASP A 98 6.38 -14.44 -5.85
N ASN A 99 6.97 -14.30 -4.67
CA ASN A 99 6.69 -13.18 -3.79
C ASN A 99 7.06 -11.84 -4.45
N PHE A 100 6.05 -11.00 -4.65
CA PHE A 100 6.18 -9.68 -5.24
C PHE A 100 7.01 -8.71 -4.39
N ASP A 101 7.03 -8.88 -3.07
CA ASP A 101 7.77 -8.03 -2.14
C ASP A 101 9.27 -7.88 -2.50
N TRP A 102 9.83 -8.88 -3.18
CA TRP A 102 11.23 -8.94 -3.56
C TRP A 102 11.50 -8.49 -5.01
N LYS A 103 10.46 -8.13 -5.75
CA LYS A 103 10.63 -7.64 -7.13
C LYS A 103 11.16 -6.20 -7.11
N GLY A 104 11.98 -5.86 -8.10
CA GLY A 104 12.66 -4.56 -8.16
C GLY A 104 11.74 -3.33 -8.28
N TYR A 105 10.46 -3.54 -8.59
CA TYR A 105 9.43 -2.50 -8.64
C TYR A 105 8.48 -2.52 -7.42
N SER A 106 8.74 -3.40 -6.44
CA SER A 106 8.10 -3.32 -5.13
C SER A 106 8.73 -2.25 -4.26
N CYS A 107 7.94 -1.38 -3.64
CA CYS A 107 8.42 -0.32 -2.75
C CYS A 107 9.05 -0.84 -1.46
N LYS A 108 8.80 -2.07 -1.06
CA LYS A 108 9.28 -2.62 0.22
C LYS A 108 10.81 -2.60 0.35
N PHE A 109 11.54 -2.82 -0.74
CA PHE A 109 13.00 -2.90 -0.79
C PHE A 109 13.66 -1.94 -1.76
N SER A 110 12.89 -1.15 -2.50
CA SER A 110 13.46 -0.20 -3.44
C SER A 110 14.18 0.92 -2.68
N THR A 111 15.50 1.00 -2.87
CA THR A 111 16.30 2.16 -2.43
C THR A 111 15.83 3.46 -3.08
N ARG A 112 15.06 3.40 -4.16
CA ARG A 112 14.43 4.56 -4.80
C ARG A 112 13.29 5.15 -3.96
N CYS A 113 12.55 4.33 -3.21
CA CYS A 113 11.51 4.80 -2.29
C CYS A 113 12.12 5.49 -1.05
N ARG A 114 13.41 5.21 -0.72
CA ARG A 114 14.13 5.85 0.40
C ARG A 114 14.80 7.19 0.06
N LYS A 115 14.92 7.55 -1.21
CA LYS A 115 15.59 8.80 -1.65
C LYS A 115 14.66 10.00 -1.80
N GLY A 116 13.56 10.03 -1.08
CA GLY A 116 12.63 11.16 -0.98
C GLY A 116 12.75 11.88 0.37
N ARG A 117 13.99 12.16 0.84
CA ARG A 117 14.25 13.16 1.87
C ARG A 117 14.94 14.37 1.27
#